data_b82a8262e8915cd1c65eb4405bd7beef
#
_entry.id   b82a8262e8915cd1c65eb4405bd7beef
#
_cell.length_a   1.000
_cell.length_b   1.000
_cell.length_c   1.000
_cell.angle_alpha   90.00
_cell.angle_beta   90.00
_cell.angle_gamma   90.00
#
_symmetry.space_group_name_H-M   'P 1'
#
loop_
_entity.id
_entity.type
_entity.pdbx_description
1 polymer ?
#
loop_
_entity_poly.entity_id
_entity_poly.type
_entity_poly.pdbx_seq_one_letter_code
_entity_poly.pdbx_strand_id
1 'polypeptide(L)'
;MPSWLSIHAPTRFDQLTAPSKIRDQLIRASLSGDPPHLLITGPAGVGKTAAWRLVARQVLGPGWKSTCHVLQARDLSRQSGAMKKFEDFLRPSGQKSADTLASRTSLDAFDRNMWVGDVGEAPCGEETQVEFGRAPVSRLIIIEDADHLGSRRQPYLRRMMESESHTTRFIFTARAPSRIIDALRSRMQHIRIPPISPEEIEATVEKVASLEGVQMAEGMSGDIAHVAHGNLRKALFTTELLARREMTGTRNRLYDVVSASTLQHARRMIELALRGKVIEWRWEKQGSRNVKTLEGAMGQLDDMMGVHALDAEDVIHQIHMELTGNRLMLPAELRNEMLNALSACDVALRRTIHPRIQIEHFLHQVSNSGRQHGLSMH
;
A
#
# COMPACT_ATOMS: atom_id res chain seq x y z
N MET A 1 8.95 19.60 7.29
CA MET A 1 9.66 19.43 6.00
C MET A 1 8.91 18.38 5.20
N PRO A 2 8.76 18.50 3.88
CA PRO A 2 8.15 17.46 3.06
C PRO A 2 8.97 16.17 3.15
N SER A 3 8.32 15.01 2.96
CA SER A 3 9.00 13.71 2.99
C SER A 3 9.82 13.49 1.71
N TRP A 4 10.91 12.75 1.79
CA TRP A 4 11.71 12.35 0.63
C TRP A 4 10.89 11.61 -0.42
N LEU A 5 9.89 10.84 0.01
CA LEU A 5 8.92 10.21 -0.89
C LEU A 5 8.17 11.20 -1.78
N SER A 6 7.93 12.42 -1.28
CA SER A 6 7.26 13.48 -2.04
C SER A 6 8.24 14.27 -2.89
N ILE A 7 9.42 14.59 -2.35
CA ILE A 7 10.46 15.38 -3.03
C ILE A 7 11.01 14.62 -4.23
N HIS A 8 11.31 13.32 -4.05
CA HIS A 8 11.91 12.46 -5.07
C HIS A 8 10.89 11.59 -5.81
N ALA A 9 9.60 11.99 -5.77
CA ALA A 9 8.59 11.30 -6.56
C ALA A 9 8.94 11.40 -8.07
N PRO A 10 8.83 10.31 -8.84
CA PRO A 10 9.17 10.33 -10.25
C PRO A 10 8.24 11.27 -11.02
N THR A 11 8.81 12.14 -11.84
CA THR A 11 8.10 13.04 -12.76
C THR A 11 8.13 12.54 -14.19
N ARG A 12 9.01 11.57 -14.50
CA ARG A 12 9.16 10.93 -15.81
C ARG A 12 9.13 9.42 -15.68
N PHE A 13 8.72 8.72 -16.74
CA PHE A 13 8.66 7.26 -16.73
C PHE A 13 10.03 6.59 -16.59
N ASP A 14 11.12 7.22 -17.07
CA ASP A 14 12.48 6.72 -16.90
C ASP A 14 12.97 6.73 -15.44
N GLN A 15 12.39 7.59 -14.60
CA GLN A 15 12.66 7.66 -13.16
C GLN A 15 11.85 6.65 -12.33
N LEU A 16 10.84 6.02 -12.93
CA LEU A 16 10.04 5.02 -12.24
C LEU A 16 10.86 3.75 -12.03
N THR A 17 11.09 3.38 -10.76
CA THR A 17 11.79 2.14 -10.40
C THR A 17 10.88 0.94 -10.70
N ALA A 18 10.92 0.46 -11.93
CA ALA A 18 10.16 -0.68 -12.43
C ALA A 18 10.88 -1.28 -13.65
N PRO A 19 10.68 -2.56 -13.98
CA PRO A 19 11.25 -3.17 -15.17
C PRO A 19 10.91 -2.39 -16.45
N SER A 20 11.86 -2.29 -17.40
CA SER A 20 11.68 -1.55 -18.66
C SER A 20 10.40 -1.93 -19.40
N LYS A 21 10.09 -3.23 -19.46
CA LYS A 21 8.86 -3.75 -20.08
C LYS A 21 7.58 -3.13 -19.48
N ILE A 22 7.57 -2.89 -18.17
CA ILE A 22 6.42 -2.28 -17.48
C ILE A 22 6.35 -0.79 -17.79
N ARG A 23 7.49 -0.10 -17.77
CA ARG A 23 7.56 1.32 -18.18
C ARG A 23 7.06 1.49 -19.62
N ASP A 24 7.51 0.65 -20.54
CA ASP A 24 7.07 0.68 -21.95
C ASP A 24 5.58 0.41 -22.11
N GLN A 25 4.99 -0.46 -21.29
CA GLN A 25 3.54 -0.69 -21.27
C GLN A 25 2.77 0.54 -20.81
N LEU A 26 3.24 1.21 -19.74
CA LEU A 26 2.64 2.44 -19.23
C LEU A 26 2.75 3.58 -20.25
N ILE A 27 3.92 3.73 -20.88
CA ILE A 27 4.18 4.73 -21.93
C ILE A 27 3.22 4.50 -23.10
N ARG A 28 3.16 3.28 -23.66
CA ARG A 28 2.27 2.95 -24.78
C ARG A 28 0.80 3.18 -24.45
N ALA A 29 0.36 2.83 -23.23
CA ALA A 29 -1.00 3.06 -22.80
C ALA A 29 -1.32 4.56 -22.68
N SER A 30 -0.38 5.39 -22.26
CA SER A 30 -0.57 6.83 -22.07
C SER A 30 -0.42 7.64 -23.34
N LEU A 31 0.37 7.20 -24.32
CA LEU A 31 0.53 7.84 -25.63
C LEU A 31 -0.51 7.40 -26.65
N SER A 32 -1.34 6.39 -26.33
CA SER A 32 -2.40 5.95 -27.21
C SER A 32 -3.40 7.08 -27.49
N GLY A 33 -3.80 7.28 -28.73
CA GLY A 33 -4.87 8.20 -29.09
C GLY A 33 -6.23 7.84 -28.47
N ASP A 34 -6.37 6.58 -28.01
CA ASP A 34 -7.49 6.07 -27.21
C ASP A 34 -6.96 5.30 -25.98
N PRO A 35 -6.56 6.03 -24.91
CA PRO A 35 -6.00 5.40 -23.72
C PRO A 35 -6.97 4.38 -23.12
N PRO A 36 -6.53 3.16 -22.80
CA PRO A 36 -7.40 2.15 -22.20
C PRO A 36 -7.72 2.48 -20.73
N HIS A 37 -8.76 1.85 -20.19
CA HIS A 37 -8.89 1.73 -18.74
C HIS A 37 -7.75 0.87 -18.21
N LEU A 38 -7.14 1.23 -17.07
CA LEU A 38 -5.97 0.54 -16.51
C LEU A 38 -6.27 -0.12 -15.18
N LEU A 39 -5.79 -1.34 -15.02
CA LEU A 39 -5.69 -2.03 -13.74
C LEU A 39 -4.21 -2.23 -13.40
N ILE A 40 -3.68 -1.43 -12.48
CA ILE A 40 -2.28 -1.49 -12.03
C ILE A 40 -2.22 -2.30 -10.74
N THR A 41 -1.58 -3.45 -10.78
CA THR A 41 -1.48 -4.35 -9.62
C THR A 41 -0.05 -4.55 -9.18
N GLY A 42 0.12 -4.94 -7.91
CA GLY A 42 1.42 -5.24 -7.33
C GLY A 42 1.44 -5.06 -5.81
N PRO A 43 2.51 -5.50 -5.13
CA PRO A 43 2.67 -5.37 -3.69
C PRO A 43 2.62 -3.90 -3.20
N ALA A 44 2.62 -3.72 -1.89
CA ALA A 44 2.74 -2.40 -1.29
C ALA A 44 4.11 -1.78 -1.62
N GLY A 45 4.13 -0.44 -1.84
CA GLY A 45 5.37 0.32 -2.00
C GLY A 45 6.15 0.13 -3.29
N VAL A 46 5.60 -0.57 -4.32
CA VAL A 46 6.26 -0.78 -5.63
C VAL A 46 6.03 0.35 -6.64
N GLY A 47 5.40 1.46 -6.26
CA GLY A 47 5.22 2.60 -7.15
C GLY A 47 3.90 2.65 -7.94
N LYS A 48 2.85 1.88 -7.57
CA LYS A 48 1.54 1.95 -8.25
C LYS A 48 0.97 3.36 -8.33
N THR A 49 1.02 4.10 -7.21
CA THR A 49 0.56 5.50 -7.15
C THR A 49 1.42 6.41 -8.03
N ALA A 50 2.74 6.23 -8.06
CA ALA A 50 3.62 6.97 -8.95
C ALA A 50 3.29 6.67 -10.43
N ALA A 51 3.08 5.41 -10.76
CA ALA A 51 2.75 4.98 -12.12
C ALA A 51 1.46 5.63 -12.64
N TRP A 52 0.35 5.59 -11.87
CA TRP A 52 -0.88 6.21 -12.36
C TRP A 52 -0.79 7.74 -12.44
N ARG A 53 0.00 8.39 -11.57
CA ARG A 53 0.22 9.84 -11.64
C ARG A 53 0.96 10.24 -12.92
N LEU A 54 2.00 9.48 -13.30
CA LEU A 54 2.69 9.69 -14.58
C LEU A 54 1.74 9.51 -15.77
N VAL A 55 0.92 8.45 -15.77
CA VAL A 55 -0.09 8.25 -16.81
C VAL A 55 -1.10 9.39 -16.84
N ALA A 56 -1.59 9.83 -15.68
CA ALA A 56 -2.54 10.94 -15.60
C ALA A 56 -1.96 12.24 -16.17
N ARG A 57 -0.73 12.59 -15.80
CA ARG A 57 -0.04 13.78 -16.33
C ARG A 57 0.21 13.66 -17.84
N GLN A 58 0.56 12.48 -18.34
CA GLN A 58 0.78 12.25 -19.76
C GLN A 58 -0.52 12.38 -20.57
N VAL A 59 -1.62 11.78 -20.09
CA VAL A 59 -2.91 11.74 -20.81
C VAL A 59 -3.65 13.07 -20.74
N LEU A 60 -3.63 13.75 -19.59
CA LEU A 60 -4.43 14.95 -19.35
C LEU A 60 -3.65 16.27 -19.53
N GLY A 61 -2.33 16.19 -19.70
CA GLY A 61 -1.47 17.36 -19.83
C GLY A 61 -1.27 18.12 -18.50
N PRO A 62 -0.79 19.38 -18.54
CA PRO A 62 -0.43 20.17 -17.36
C PRO A 62 -1.55 20.38 -16.34
N GLY A 63 -2.80 20.42 -16.81
CA GLY A 63 -3.99 20.59 -15.95
C GLY A 63 -4.53 19.31 -15.29
N TRP A 64 -3.79 18.20 -15.33
CA TRP A 64 -4.26 16.88 -14.91
C TRP A 64 -4.80 16.80 -13.47
N LYS A 65 -4.29 17.59 -12.55
CA LYS A 65 -4.73 17.58 -11.15
C LYS A 65 -6.18 18.05 -10.98
N SER A 66 -6.62 19.01 -11.79
CA SER A 66 -8.00 19.52 -11.75
C SER A 66 -9.03 18.55 -12.34
N THR A 67 -8.59 17.67 -13.23
CA THR A 67 -9.44 16.72 -13.97
C THR A 67 -9.24 15.27 -13.55
N CYS A 68 -8.39 15.02 -12.55
CA CYS A 68 -8.15 13.72 -11.96
C CYS A 68 -8.86 13.60 -10.61
N HIS A 69 -9.73 12.61 -10.45
CA HIS A 69 -10.51 12.37 -9.23
C HIS A 69 -10.12 11.05 -8.59
N VAL A 70 -9.73 11.09 -7.32
CA VAL A 70 -9.20 9.92 -6.60
C VAL A 70 -10.16 9.47 -5.51
N LEU A 71 -10.43 8.18 -5.46
CA LEU A 71 -11.18 7.51 -4.40
C LEU A 71 -10.31 6.44 -3.75
N GLN A 72 -10.15 6.52 -2.44
CA GLN A 72 -9.52 5.49 -1.62
C GLN A 72 -10.58 4.44 -1.22
N ALA A 73 -10.59 3.29 -1.91
CA ALA A 73 -11.61 2.27 -1.67
C ALA A 73 -11.48 1.64 -0.28
N ARG A 74 -10.28 1.55 0.26
CA ARG A 74 -10.00 1.04 1.61
C ARG A 74 -10.64 1.93 2.68
N ASP A 75 -10.42 3.24 2.62
CA ASP A 75 -10.96 4.19 3.59
C ASP A 75 -12.49 4.29 3.48
N LEU A 76 -13.00 4.25 2.25
CA LEU A 76 -14.43 4.20 2.01
C LEU A 76 -15.08 2.98 2.65
N SER A 77 -14.45 1.81 2.57
CA SER A 77 -15.01 0.56 3.12
C SER A 77 -15.17 0.57 4.64
N ARG A 78 -14.39 1.41 5.34
CA ARG A 78 -14.42 1.57 6.80
C ARG A 78 -15.45 2.59 7.30
N GLN A 79 -16.05 3.38 6.40
CA GLN A 79 -16.96 4.46 6.78
C GLN A 79 -18.42 4.02 6.79
N SER A 80 -19.19 4.56 7.73
CA SER A 80 -20.66 4.43 7.72
C SER A 80 -21.22 5.14 6.48
N GLY A 81 -22.25 4.55 5.86
CA GLY A 81 -22.85 5.11 4.63
C GLY A 81 -21.96 5.01 3.39
N ALA A 82 -20.99 4.08 3.39
CA ALA A 82 -20.01 3.91 2.32
C ALA A 82 -20.60 3.78 0.92
N MET A 83 -21.80 3.20 0.76
CA MET A 83 -22.45 3.10 -0.55
C MET A 83 -22.91 4.47 -1.05
N LYS A 84 -23.54 5.27 -0.18
CA LYS A 84 -23.97 6.63 -0.53
C LYS A 84 -22.78 7.51 -0.90
N LYS A 85 -21.72 7.49 -0.11
CA LYS A 85 -20.50 8.25 -0.41
C LYS A 85 -19.86 7.83 -1.75
N PHE A 86 -19.92 6.54 -2.07
CA PHE A 86 -19.44 6.02 -3.34
C PHE A 86 -20.32 6.50 -4.51
N GLU A 87 -21.63 6.48 -4.36
CA GLU A 87 -22.58 7.00 -5.35
C GLU A 87 -22.42 8.52 -5.51
N ASP A 88 -22.28 9.26 -4.42
CA ASP A 88 -22.03 10.70 -4.40
C ASP A 88 -20.68 11.03 -5.06
N PHE A 89 -19.65 10.21 -4.85
CA PHE A 89 -18.39 10.36 -5.56
C PHE A 89 -18.53 10.15 -7.06
N LEU A 90 -19.29 9.18 -7.51
CA LEU A 90 -19.50 8.88 -8.91
C LEU A 90 -20.57 9.79 -9.56
N ARG A 91 -21.56 10.24 -8.80
CA ARG A 91 -22.67 11.10 -9.27
C ARG A 91 -23.04 12.18 -8.24
N PRO A 92 -22.30 13.27 -8.16
CA PRO A 92 -22.48 14.26 -7.09
C PRO A 92 -23.84 14.97 -7.07
N SER A 93 -24.52 15.04 -8.21
CA SER A 93 -25.79 15.78 -8.35
C SER A 93 -27.04 14.91 -8.26
N GLY A 94 -26.92 13.65 -7.87
CA GLY A 94 -28.05 12.74 -7.59
C GLY A 94 -28.95 12.38 -8.77
N GLN A 95 -29.08 13.18 -9.81
CA GLN A 95 -29.91 12.90 -10.98
C GLN A 95 -29.48 13.67 -12.23
N LYS A 96 -29.36 12.96 -13.35
CA LYS A 96 -29.47 13.47 -14.73
C LYS A 96 -28.47 14.53 -15.24
N SER A 97 -27.45 14.92 -14.51
CA SER A 97 -26.41 15.77 -15.08
C SER A 97 -25.54 14.95 -16.02
N ALA A 98 -25.36 15.38 -17.26
CA ALA A 98 -24.39 14.79 -18.17
C ALA A 98 -22.97 14.98 -17.68
N ASP A 99 -22.73 15.92 -16.75
CA ASP A 99 -21.47 16.12 -16.05
C ASP A 99 -21.51 15.47 -14.65
N THR A 100 -21.21 14.18 -14.61
CA THR A 100 -21.17 13.38 -13.38
C THR A 100 -20.07 13.78 -12.40
N LEU A 101 -19.19 14.73 -12.77
CA LEU A 101 -18.02 15.13 -11.99
C LEU A 101 -18.00 16.61 -11.58
N ALA A 102 -19.00 17.41 -11.95
CA ALA A 102 -19.01 18.86 -11.82
C ALA A 102 -18.80 19.43 -10.40
N SER A 103 -19.05 18.70 -9.35
CA SER A 103 -18.90 19.17 -7.96
C SER A 103 -17.91 18.34 -7.14
N ARG A 104 -17.03 17.54 -7.78
CA ARG A 104 -16.07 16.70 -7.08
C ARG A 104 -14.82 17.45 -6.70
N THR A 105 -14.28 17.07 -5.56
CA THR A 105 -12.97 17.51 -5.12
C THR A 105 -11.93 16.91 -6.06
N SER A 106 -11.27 17.76 -6.84
CA SER A 106 -10.15 17.36 -7.68
C SER A 106 -8.94 16.96 -6.82
N LEU A 107 -7.97 16.29 -7.42
CA LEU A 107 -6.70 15.96 -6.77
C LEU A 107 -5.99 17.21 -6.24
N ASP A 108 -6.16 18.36 -6.93
CA ASP A 108 -5.62 19.67 -6.53
C ASP A 108 -6.05 20.10 -5.10
N ALA A 109 -7.26 19.74 -4.70
CA ALA A 109 -7.75 20.06 -3.36
C ALA A 109 -7.17 19.14 -2.27
N PHE A 110 -6.76 17.92 -2.63
CA PHE A 110 -6.15 16.96 -1.71
C PHE A 110 -4.63 17.12 -1.60
N ASP A 111 -3.96 17.45 -2.70
CA ASP A 111 -2.51 17.38 -2.85
C ASP A 111 -1.83 18.76 -2.87
N ARG A 112 -2.43 19.79 -2.28
CA ARG A 112 -1.85 21.15 -2.27
C ARG A 112 -0.39 21.22 -1.82
N ASN A 113 0.09 20.22 -1.09
CA ASN A 113 1.45 20.16 -0.55
C ASN A 113 2.33 19.05 -1.15
N MET A 114 1.80 18.15 -1.98
CA MET A 114 2.55 16.97 -2.43
C MET A 114 3.24 17.10 -3.80
N TRP A 115 2.88 18.11 -4.60
CA TRP A 115 3.49 18.34 -5.91
C TRP A 115 3.76 19.83 -6.10
N VAL A 116 4.94 20.23 -5.72
CA VAL A 116 5.48 21.55 -6.06
C VAL A 116 6.04 21.44 -7.47
N GLY A 117 5.39 22.06 -8.44
CA GLY A 117 5.93 22.25 -9.79
C GLY A 117 5.34 21.33 -10.86
N ASP A 118 4.18 21.69 -11.36
CA ASP A 118 3.60 21.08 -12.58
C ASP A 118 4.06 21.78 -13.88
N VAL A 119 5.20 22.45 -13.83
CA VAL A 119 5.81 23.19 -14.97
C VAL A 119 6.86 22.33 -15.68
N GLY A 120 6.79 21.00 -15.50
CA GLY A 120 7.75 20.07 -16.08
C GLY A 120 7.36 19.57 -17.47
N GLU A 121 8.34 19.03 -18.18
CA GLU A 121 8.12 18.25 -19.40
C GLU A 121 7.12 17.13 -19.18
N ALA A 122 6.43 16.73 -20.27
CA ALA A 122 5.58 15.55 -20.24
C ALA A 122 6.35 14.30 -19.80
N PRO A 123 5.76 13.37 -19.04
CA PRO A 123 6.45 12.18 -18.51
C PRO A 123 7.16 11.30 -19.55
N CYS A 124 6.69 11.34 -20.83
CA CYS A 124 7.35 10.66 -21.95
C CYS A 124 8.37 11.54 -22.68
N GLY A 125 8.56 12.80 -22.30
CA GLY A 125 9.37 13.79 -23.03
C GLY A 125 8.62 14.50 -24.16
N GLU A 126 7.41 14.06 -24.50
CA GLU A 126 6.55 14.67 -25.51
C GLU A 126 5.09 14.65 -25.03
N GLU A 127 4.32 15.68 -25.38
CA GLU A 127 2.88 15.75 -25.05
C GLU A 127 2.09 14.78 -25.95
N THR A 128 1.02 14.20 -25.39
CA THR A 128 0.14 13.30 -26.15
C THR A 128 -0.61 14.11 -27.22
N GLN A 129 -0.50 13.69 -28.47
CA GLN A 129 -1.26 14.27 -29.57
C GLN A 129 -2.65 13.64 -29.65
N VAL A 130 -3.68 14.49 -29.71
CA VAL A 130 -5.05 14.02 -29.89
C VAL A 130 -5.25 13.67 -31.35
N GLU A 131 -5.69 12.45 -31.65
CA GLU A 131 -6.01 12.05 -33.02
C GLU A 131 -7.20 12.90 -33.60
N PHE A 132 -7.04 13.31 -34.85
CA PHE A 132 -8.07 14.09 -35.52
C PHE A 132 -9.40 13.32 -35.57
N GLY A 133 -10.50 13.97 -35.16
CA GLY A 133 -11.84 13.36 -35.12
C GLY A 133 -12.20 12.57 -33.85
N ARG A 134 -11.29 12.42 -32.88
CA ARG A 134 -11.60 11.84 -31.59
C ARG A 134 -11.72 12.90 -30.49
N ALA A 135 -12.70 12.74 -29.61
CA ALA A 135 -12.78 13.55 -28.40
C ALA A 135 -11.62 13.17 -27.45
N PRO A 136 -10.84 14.16 -26.97
CA PRO A 136 -9.77 13.88 -26.04
C PRO A 136 -10.31 13.33 -24.72
N VAL A 137 -9.51 12.53 -24.02
CA VAL A 137 -9.80 12.15 -22.63
C VAL A 137 -9.73 13.42 -21.79
N SER A 138 -10.86 13.81 -21.20
CA SER A 138 -10.98 15.04 -20.43
C SER A 138 -10.87 14.82 -18.92
N ARG A 139 -10.96 13.56 -18.46
CA ARG A 139 -10.93 13.25 -17.03
C ARG A 139 -10.52 11.81 -16.73
N LEU A 140 -9.89 11.64 -15.57
CA LEU A 140 -9.53 10.32 -15.03
C LEU A 140 -10.20 10.10 -13.67
N ILE A 141 -10.78 8.91 -13.50
CA ILE A 141 -11.30 8.43 -12.23
C ILE A 141 -10.34 7.35 -11.72
N ILE A 142 -9.67 7.66 -10.62
CA ILE A 142 -8.70 6.78 -9.99
C ILE A 142 -9.36 6.10 -8.79
N ILE A 143 -9.30 4.80 -8.72
CA ILE A 143 -9.74 4.04 -7.55
C ILE A 143 -8.55 3.31 -6.97
N GLU A 144 -8.00 3.86 -5.90
CA GLU A 144 -6.91 3.22 -5.19
C GLU A 144 -7.43 2.14 -4.25
N ASP A 145 -6.62 1.06 -4.11
CA ASP A 145 -6.94 -0.14 -3.36
C ASP A 145 -8.33 -0.73 -3.74
N ALA A 146 -8.59 -0.84 -5.06
CA ALA A 146 -9.88 -1.26 -5.63
C ALA A 146 -10.32 -2.67 -5.19
N ASP A 147 -9.40 -3.51 -4.74
CA ASP A 147 -9.67 -4.81 -4.11
C ASP A 147 -10.47 -4.70 -2.78
N HIS A 148 -10.60 -3.49 -2.21
CA HIS A 148 -11.46 -3.19 -1.05
C HIS A 148 -12.87 -2.68 -1.41
N LEU A 149 -13.22 -2.56 -2.69
CA LEU A 149 -14.55 -2.08 -3.11
C LEU A 149 -15.70 -3.00 -2.68
N GLY A 150 -15.45 -4.30 -2.55
CA GLY A 150 -16.46 -5.30 -2.28
C GLY A 150 -17.40 -5.59 -3.47
N SER A 151 -18.19 -6.65 -3.38
CA SER A 151 -18.99 -7.17 -4.49
C SER A 151 -20.15 -6.26 -4.92
N ARG A 152 -20.64 -5.40 -4.03
CA ARG A 152 -21.82 -4.54 -4.33
C ARG A 152 -21.48 -3.32 -5.18
N ARG A 153 -20.26 -2.75 -5.04
CA ARG A 153 -19.86 -1.52 -5.73
C ARG A 153 -19.27 -1.78 -7.11
N GLN A 154 -18.65 -2.92 -7.31
CA GLN A 154 -17.99 -3.26 -8.57
C GLN A 154 -18.97 -3.36 -9.77
N PRO A 155 -20.16 -3.95 -9.69
CA PRO A 155 -21.12 -3.96 -10.79
C PRO A 155 -21.61 -2.55 -11.19
N TYR A 156 -21.62 -1.62 -10.23
CA TYR A 156 -21.95 -0.22 -10.52
C TYR A 156 -20.91 0.46 -11.40
N LEU A 157 -19.61 0.25 -11.08
CA LEU A 157 -18.50 0.75 -11.90
C LEU A 157 -18.50 0.19 -13.32
N ARG A 158 -18.86 -1.09 -13.48
CA ARG A 158 -19.01 -1.69 -14.81
C ARG A 158 -19.95 -0.88 -15.69
N ARG A 159 -21.14 -0.53 -15.19
CA ARG A 159 -22.12 0.27 -15.96
C ARG A 159 -21.56 1.64 -16.32
N MET A 160 -20.85 2.28 -15.40
CA MET A 160 -20.25 3.59 -15.68
C MET A 160 -19.15 3.52 -16.74
N MET A 161 -18.30 2.50 -16.69
CA MET A 161 -17.27 2.31 -17.72
C MET A 161 -17.88 2.12 -19.12
N GLU A 162 -19.06 1.47 -19.21
CA GLU A 162 -19.77 1.27 -20.47
C GLU A 162 -20.46 2.55 -20.96
N SER A 163 -20.98 3.39 -20.04
CA SER A 163 -21.75 4.60 -20.42
C SER A 163 -20.91 5.85 -20.62
N GLU A 164 -19.76 5.98 -19.97
CA GLU A 164 -18.93 7.20 -19.96
C GLU A 164 -17.57 7.02 -20.65
N SER A 165 -17.42 5.99 -21.47
CA SER A 165 -16.15 5.60 -22.06
C SER A 165 -15.54 6.56 -23.08
N HIS A 166 -16.29 7.55 -23.58
CA HIS A 166 -15.79 8.44 -24.65
C HIS A 166 -14.74 9.44 -24.16
N THR A 167 -14.96 10.10 -23.02
CA THR A 167 -14.07 11.17 -22.52
C THR A 167 -13.51 10.88 -21.13
N THR A 168 -13.94 9.79 -20.50
CA THR A 168 -13.52 9.41 -19.15
C THR A 168 -12.77 8.08 -19.17
N ARG A 169 -11.65 7.99 -18.46
CA ARG A 169 -10.94 6.73 -18.23
C ARG A 169 -10.85 6.40 -16.76
N PHE A 170 -10.81 5.12 -16.47
CA PHE A 170 -10.69 4.59 -15.12
C PHE A 170 -9.32 3.97 -14.93
N ILE A 171 -8.66 4.27 -13.82
CA ILE A 171 -7.43 3.61 -13.40
C ILE A 171 -7.67 3.03 -12.01
N PHE A 172 -7.53 1.72 -11.88
CA PHE A 172 -7.62 1.03 -10.60
C PHE A 172 -6.24 0.61 -10.16
N THR A 173 -5.95 0.78 -8.88
CA THR A 173 -4.81 0.12 -8.25
C THR A 173 -5.30 -0.96 -7.30
N ALA A 174 -4.58 -2.09 -7.22
CA ALA A 174 -4.93 -3.20 -6.34
C ALA A 174 -3.69 -4.01 -5.94
N ARG A 175 -3.77 -4.70 -4.80
CA ARG A 175 -2.80 -5.73 -4.40
C ARG A 175 -3.25 -7.10 -4.90
N ALA A 176 -4.54 -7.40 -4.77
CA ALA A 176 -5.14 -8.70 -5.11
C ALA A 176 -6.13 -8.57 -6.29
N PRO A 177 -5.67 -8.77 -7.54
CA PRO A 177 -6.54 -8.66 -8.72
C PRO A 177 -7.69 -9.69 -8.71
N SER A 178 -7.56 -10.79 -7.99
CA SER A 178 -8.61 -11.80 -7.81
C SER A 178 -9.84 -11.29 -7.07
N ARG A 179 -9.73 -10.18 -6.32
CA ARG A 179 -10.85 -9.51 -5.65
C ARG A 179 -11.65 -8.59 -6.58
N ILE A 180 -11.15 -8.35 -7.78
CA ILE A 180 -11.84 -7.55 -8.79
C ILE A 180 -12.59 -8.50 -9.72
N ILE A 181 -13.90 -8.25 -9.93
CA ILE A 181 -14.74 -9.11 -10.76
C ILE A 181 -14.25 -9.15 -12.21
N ASP A 182 -14.43 -10.29 -12.86
CA ASP A 182 -14.01 -10.52 -14.25
C ASP A 182 -14.58 -9.49 -15.21
N ALA A 183 -15.83 -9.10 -14.98
CA ALA A 183 -16.51 -8.09 -15.79
C ALA A 183 -15.80 -6.71 -15.81
N LEU A 184 -15.06 -6.33 -14.78
CA LEU A 184 -14.21 -5.15 -14.75
C LEU A 184 -12.84 -5.45 -15.36
N ARG A 185 -12.22 -6.58 -14.98
CA ARG A 185 -10.89 -6.95 -15.46
C ARG A 185 -10.83 -7.08 -16.97
N SER A 186 -11.86 -7.66 -17.59
CA SER A 186 -11.96 -7.83 -19.05
C SER A 186 -12.05 -6.52 -19.84
N ARG A 187 -12.37 -5.41 -19.18
CA ARG A 187 -12.48 -4.06 -19.78
C ARG A 187 -11.27 -3.18 -19.52
N MET A 188 -10.28 -3.70 -18.82
CA MET A 188 -9.10 -2.94 -18.40
C MET A 188 -7.83 -3.61 -18.92
N GLN A 189 -6.88 -2.80 -19.35
CA GLN A 189 -5.52 -3.29 -19.56
C GLN A 189 -4.86 -3.54 -18.20
N HIS A 190 -4.48 -4.78 -17.96
CA HIS A 190 -3.83 -5.16 -16.72
C HIS A 190 -2.31 -5.00 -16.82
N ILE A 191 -1.75 -4.18 -15.94
CA ILE A 191 -0.30 -3.97 -15.79
C ILE A 191 0.09 -4.40 -14.38
N ARG A 192 0.93 -5.42 -14.29
CA ARG A 192 1.43 -5.93 -13.02
C ARG A 192 2.84 -5.43 -12.74
N ILE A 193 3.01 -4.64 -11.68
CA ILE A 193 4.31 -4.20 -11.18
C ILE A 193 4.81 -5.26 -10.17
N PRO A 194 5.92 -5.96 -10.45
CA PRO A 194 6.49 -6.94 -9.54
C PRO A 194 7.12 -6.28 -8.32
N PRO A 195 7.50 -7.05 -7.27
CA PRO A 195 8.42 -6.56 -6.24
C PRO A 195 9.70 -6.02 -6.89
N ILE A 196 10.23 -4.94 -6.36
CA ILE A 196 11.46 -4.33 -6.87
C ILE A 196 12.66 -5.15 -6.38
N SER A 197 13.63 -5.38 -7.25
CA SER A 197 14.84 -6.14 -6.88
C SER A 197 15.66 -5.40 -5.82
N PRO A 198 16.42 -6.11 -4.97
CA PRO A 198 17.29 -5.48 -3.99
C PRO A 198 18.27 -4.51 -4.63
N GLU A 199 18.83 -4.85 -5.78
CA GLU A 199 19.80 -4.03 -6.51
C GLU A 199 19.19 -2.71 -7.01
N GLU A 200 17.95 -2.75 -7.50
CA GLU A 200 17.22 -1.55 -7.93
C GLU A 200 16.84 -0.66 -6.74
N ILE A 201 16.51 -1.26 -5.60
CA ILE A 201 16.24 -0.52 -4.35
C ILE A 201 17.52 0.14 -3.87
N GLU A 202 18.62 -0.60 -3.79
CA GLU A 202 19.94 -0.10 -3.37
C GLU A 202 20.36 1.10 -4.21
N ALA A 203 20.36 0.96 -5.53
CA ALA A 203 20.69 2.05 -6.45
C ALA A 203 19.80 3.28 -6.27
N THR A 204 18.50 3.08 -6.00
CA THR A 204 17.57 4.19 -5.76
C THR A 204 17.82 4.88 -4.42
N VAL A 205 18.11 4.10 -3.37
CA VAL A 205 18.47 4.62 -2.04
C VAL A 205 19.76 5.45 -2.11
N GLU A 206 20.79 4.94 -2.76
CA GLU A 206 22.08 5.66 -2.95
C GLU A 206 21.89 6.96 -3.72
N LYS A 207 21.14 6.92 -4.82
CA LYS A 207 20.81 8.10 -5.60
C LYS A 207 20.11 9.17 -4.76
N VAL A 208 19.08 8.79 -3.99
CA VAL A 208 18.32 9.73 -3.15
C VAL A 208 19.19 10.26 -2.02
N ALA A 209 19.96 9.41 -1.34
CA ALA A 209 20.89 9.83 -0.29
C ALA A 209 21.94 10.83 -0.81
N SER A 210 22.48 10.59 -2.00
CA SER A 210 23.43 11.51 -2.66
C SER A 210 22.78 12.86 -2.97
N LEU A 211 21.54 12.88 -3.46
CA LEU A 211 20.80 14.13 -3.74
C LEU A 211 20.51 14.93 -2.47
N GLU A 212 20.30 14.26 -1.35
CA GLU A 212 20.07 14.88 -0.03
C GLU A 212 21.38 15.17 0.73
N GLY A 213 22.55 14.88 0.13
CA GLY A 213 23.87 15.13 0.75
C GLY A 213 24.16 14.22 1.95
N VAL A 214 23.49 13.08 2.05
CA VAL A 214 23.64 12.13 3.16
C VAL A 214 24.71 11.09 2.84
N GLN A 215 25.73 11.01 3.69
CA GLN A 215 26.73 9.94 3.63
C GLN A 215 26.25 8.72 4.43
N MET A 216 26.25 7.56 3.80
CA MET A 216 25.90 6.29 4.43
C MET A 216 27.14 5.44 4.66
N ALA A 217 27.14 4.65 5.73
CA ALA A 217 28.17 3.64 5.97
C ALA A 217 28.21 2.62 4.83
N GLU A 218 29.38 2.09 4.52
CA GLU A 218 29.58 1.07 3.48
C GLU A 218 28.66 -0.12 3.69
N GLY A 219 27.90 -0.52 2.65
CA GLY A 219 26.94 -1.63 2.65
C GLY A 219 25.62 -1.34 3.35
N MET A 220 25.37 -0.14 3.89
CA MET A 220 24.10 0.21 4.53
C MET A 220 22.95 0.26 3.52
N SER A 221 23.18 0.72 2.30
CA SER A 221 22.19 0.73 1.20
C SER A 221 21.68 -0.68 0.89
N GLY A 222 22.59 -1.66 0.81
CA GLY A 222 22.26 -3.06 0.61
C GLY A 222 21.47 -3.66 1.77
N ASP A 223 21.83 -3.34 3.02
CA ASP A 223 21.08 -3.76 4.20
C ASP A 223 19.65 -3.18 4.22
N ILE A 224 19.49 -1.89 3.85
CA ILE A 224 18.17 -1.25 3.72
C ILE A 224 17.35 -1.95 2.63
N ALA A 225 17.95 -2.24 1.48
CA ALA A 225 17.29 -2.95 0.38
C ALA A 225 16.83 -4.34 0.81
N HIS A 226 17.67 -5.08 1.54
CA HIS A 226 17.32 -6.38 2.10
C HIS A 226 16.12 -6.32 3.05
N VAL A 227 16.12 -5.38 3.99
CA VAL A 227 15.04 -5.20 4.97
C VAL A 227 13.74 -4.69 4.33
N ALA A 228 13.84 -3.99 3.22
CA ALA A 228 12.67 -3.48 2.50
C ALA A 228 11.86 -4.57 1.79
N HIS A 229 12.44 -5.74 1.48
CA HIS A 229 11.75 -6.88 0.83
C HIS A 229 10.97 -6.47 -0.44
N GLY A 230 11.57 -5.72 -1.33
CA GLY A 230 10.94 -5.27 -2.59
C GLY A 230 10.01 -4.05 -2.44
N ASN A 231 9.93 -3.43 -1.28
CA ASN A 231 9.09 -2.26 -0.97
C ASN A 231 9.96 -0.99 -0.95
N LEU A 232 10.02 -0.28 -2.08
CA LEU A 232 10.80 0.96 -2.21
C LEU A 232 10.36 2.07 -1.25
N ARG A 233 9.03 2.17 -0.99
CA ARG A 233 8.51 3.16 -0.02
C ARG A 233 9.13 2.93 1.36
N LYS A 234 9.20 1.67 1.81
CA LYS A 234 9.81 1.31 3.08
C LYS A 234 11.29 1.62 3.09
N ALA A 235 12.01 1.32 2.00
CA ALA A 235 13.44 1.64 1.88
C ALA A 235 13.70 3.14 2.02
N LEU A 236 13.03 3.97 1.23
CA LEU A 236 13.20 5.43 1.26
C LEU A 236 12.79 6.03 2.61
N PHE A 237 11.69 5.56 3.20
CA PHE A 237 11.27 6.01 4.53
C PHE A 237 12.30 5.65 5.61
N THR A 238 12.84 4.43 5.57
CA THR A 238 13.90 4.00 6.50
C THR A 238 15.16 4.84 6.33
N THR A 239 15.57 5.13 5.10
CA THR A 239 16.73 5.98 4.79
C THR A 239 16.53 7.41 5.31
N GLU A 240 15.36 8.01 5.05
CA GLU A 240 15.00 9.33 5.55
C GLU A 240 15.03 9.38 7.09
N LEU A 241 14.50 8.34 7.75
CA LEU A 241 14.47 8.25 9.21
C LEU A 241 15.88 8.13 9.80
N LEU A 242 16.75 7.33 9.19
CA LEU A 242 18.16 7.21 9.58
C LEU A 242 18.90 8.54 9.41
N ALA A 243 18.69 9.21 8.26
CA ALA A 243 19.31 10.50 7.97
C ALA A 243 18.87 11.58 8.96
N ARG A 244 17.55 11.70 9.24
CA ARG A 244 17.01 12.68 10.19
C ARG A 244 17.46 12.46 11.65
N ARG A 245 17.87 11.23 11.99
CA ARG A 245 18.39 10.86 13.30
C ARG A 245 19.91 10.84 13.37
N GLU A 246 20.60 11.24 12.29
CA GLU A 246 22.06 11.19 12.17
C GLU A 246 22.65 9.78 12.45
N MET A 247 21.91 8.75 12.03
CA MET A 247 22.23 7.34 12.29
C MET A 247 22.85 6.62 11.09
N THR A 248 23.23 7.35 10.04
CA THR A 248 23.72 6.77 8.77
C THR A 248 25.20 6.36 8.82
N GLY A 249 25.93 6.75 9.86
CA GLY A 249 27.37 6.48 9.98
C GLY A 249 27.74 5.04 10.43
N THR A 250 26.77 4.22 10.85
CA THR A 250 27.06 2.88 11.38
C THR A 250 25.93 1.92 11.04
N ARG A 251 26.24 0.77 10.40
CA ARG A 251 25.26 -0.26 9.99
C ARG A 251 24.38 -0.78 11.12
N ASN A 252 24.94 -0.94 12.33
CA ASN A 252 24.20 -1.43 13.50
C ASN A 252 23.01 -0.52 13.86
N ARG A 253 23.06 0.77 13.54
CA ARG A 253 21.95 1.71 13.76
C ARG A 253 20.71 1.40 12.91
N LEU A 254 20.90 0.77 11.75
CA LEU A 254 19.78 0.26 10.96
C LEU A 254 18.98 -0.79 11.75
N TYR A 255 19.67 -1.69 12.47
CA TYR A 255 19.00 -2.68 13.30
C TYR A 255 18.23 -2.05 14.45
N ASP A 256 18.68 -0.95 15.03
CA ASP A 256 17.93 -0.21 16.05
C ASP A 256 16.63 0.37 15.49
N VAL A 257 16.68 0.91 14.26
CA VAL A 257 15.51 1.47 13.57
C VAL A 257 14.57 0.38 13.04
N VAL A 258 15.12 -0.72 12.51
CA VAL A 258 14.36 -1.86 12.00
C VAL A 258 13.79 -2.69 13.14
N SER A 259 14.51 -2.76 14.27
CA SER A 259 14.06 -3.46 15.47
C SER A 259 12.98 -2.70 16.22
N ALA A 260 12.95 -1.39 16.10
CA ALA A 260 11.77 -0.59 16.39
C ALA A 260 10.66 -0.76 15.34
N SER A 261 10.88 -1.59 14.29
CA SER A 261 9.91 -1.84 13.24
C SER A 261 8.99 -2.99 13.62
N THR A 262 7.82 -2.97 13.03
CA THR A 262 6.70 -3.87 13.28
C THR A 262 6.97 -5.38 13.16
N LEU A 263 8.08 -5.80 12.51
CA LEU A 263 8.48 -7.21 12.42
C LEU A 263 8.89 -7.81 13.77
N GLN A 264 9.55 -7.04 14.64
CA GLN A 264 9.83 -7.50 16.00
C GLN A 264 8.56 -7.68 16.83
N HIS A 265 7.57 -6.79 16.64
CA HIS A 265 6.29 -6.94 17.31
C HIS A 265 5.58 -8.22 16.86
N ALA A 266 5.58 -8.53 15.54
CA ALA A 266 5.02 -9.78 15.01
C ALA A 266 5.73 -11.01 15.59
N ARG A 267 7.06 -11.01 15.62
CA ARG A 267 7.86 -12.08 16.21
C ARG A 267 7.57 -12.25 17.69
N ARG A 268 7.63 -11.17 18.45
CA ARG A 268 7.36 -11.18 19.90
C ARG A 268 5.93 -11.61 20.21
N MET A 269 4.97 -11.19 19.39
CA MET A 269 3.58 -11.61 19.47
C MET A 269 3.43 -13.13 19.32
N ILE A 270 4.10 -13.74 18.33
CA ILE A 270 4.14 -15.18 18.12
C ILE A 270 4.80 -15.89 19.30
N GLU A 271 5.97 -15.43 19.74
CA GLU A 271 6.70 -16.02 20.87
C GLU A 271 5.87 -15.99 22.17
N LEU A 272 5.18 -14.88 22.45
CA LEU A 272 4.30 -14.74 23.60
C LEU A 272 3.08 -15.68 23.49
N ALA A 273 2.48 -15.77 22.31
CA ALA A 273 1.36 -16.68 22.08
C ALA A 273 1.78 -18.15 22.28
N LEU A 274 2.92 -18.58 21.74
CA LEU A 274 3.46 -19.94 21.92
C LEU A 274 3.69 -20.29 23.39
N ARG A 275 4.10 -19.31 24.20
CA ARG A 275 4.29 -19.46 25.66
C ARG A 275 2.99 -19.42 26.46
N GLY A 276 1.84 -19.33 25.81
CA GLY A 276 0.54 -19.24 26.47
C GLY A 276 0.13 -17.84 26.94
N LYS A 277 0.95 -16.82 26.67
CA LYS A 277 0.75 -15.42 27.09
C LYS A 277 0.00 -14.62 26.04
N VAL A 278 -1.24 -15.02 25.74
CA VAL A 278 -2.05 -14.31 24.72
C VAL A 278 -2.60 -13.01 25.31
N ILE A 279 -3.20 -13.08 26.49
CA ILE A 279 -3.77 -11.92 27.19
C ILE A 279 -3.13 -11.86 28.57
N GLU A 280 -2.33 -10.84 28.81
CA GLU A 280 -1.76 -10.51 30.11
C GLU A 280 -2.11 -9.07 30.47
N TRP A 281 -2.38 -8.81 31.74
CA TRP A 281 -2.68 -7.50 32.23
C TRP A 281 -1.65 -7.08 33.27
N ARG A 282 -1.07 -5.89 33.09
CA ARG A 282 -0.14 -5.31 34.04
C ARG A 282 -0.66 -3.97 34.56
N TRP A 283 -0.43 -3.70 35.84
CA TRP A 283 -0.69 -2.41 36.43
C TRP A 283 0.55 -1.55 36.33
N GLU A 284 0.45 -0.45 35.60
CA GLU A 284 1.53 0.56 35.50
C GLU A 284 1.13 1.85 36.19
N LYS A 285 2.09 2.47 36.88
CA LYS A 285 1.91 3.74 37.55
C LYS A 285 2.20 4.87 36.56
N GLN A 286 1.17 5.52 36.01
CA GLN A 286 1.30 6.71 35.20
C GLN A 286 1.02 7.95 36.08
N GLY A 287 2.08 8.61 36.56
CA GLY A 287 1.97 9.70 37.50
C GLY A 287 1.35 9.24 38.81
N SER A 288 0.20 9.82 39.19
CA SER A 288 -0.54 9.51 40.45
C SER A 288 -1.61 8.42 40.28
N ARG A 289 -1.82 7.88 39.06
CA ARG A 289 -2.87 6.89 38.77
C ARG A 289 -2.26 5.54 38.36
N ASN A 290 -2.84 4.45 38.88
CA ASN A 290 -2.55 3.11 38.39
C ASN A 290 -3.42 2.84 37.16
N VAL A 291 -2.79 2.60 36.03
CA VAL A 291 -3.46 2.26 34.75
C VAL A 291 -3.24 0.78 34.47
N LYS A 292 -4.30 0.10 34.07
CA LYS A 292 -4.23 -1.30 33.66
C LYS A 292 -3.87 -1.37 32.19
N THR A 293 -2.67 -1.87 31.86
CA THR A 293 -2.15 -1.97 30.50
C THR A 293 -2.27 -3.41 30.02
N LEU A 294 -2.71 -3.61 28.78
CA LEU A 294 -2.75 -4.90 28.15
C LEU A 294 -1.34 -5.28 27.67
N GLU A 295 -0.83 -6.39 28.19
CA GLU A 295 0.42 -7.00 27.76
C GLU A 295 0.16 -8.33 27.03
N GLY A 296 1.20 -9.09 26.77
CA GLY A 296 1.10 -10.34 26.04
C GLY A 296 1.03 -10.15 24.51
N ALA A 297 0.61 -11.19 23.82
CA ALA A 297 0.50 -11.16 22.37
C ALA A 297 -0.52 -10.12 21.87
N MET A 298 -1.61 -9.92 22.64
CA MET A 298 -2.61 -8.91 22.30
C MET A 298 -2.12 -7.48 22.51
N GLY A 299 -1.25 -7.22 23.48
CA GLY A 299 -0.58 -5.93 23.64
C GLY A 299 0.27 -5.59 22.42
N GLN A 300 1.06 -6.56 21.93
CA GLN A 300 1.85 -6.38 20.70
C GLN A 300 0.95 -6.13 19.46
N LEU A 301 -0.21 -6.77 19.40
CA LEU A 301 -1.19 -6.53 18.33
C LEU A 301 -1.75 -5.10 18.39
N ASP A 302 -2.06 -4.61 19.59
CA ASP A 302 -2.55 -3.25 19.79
C ASP A 302 -1.50 -2.19 19.41
N ASP A 303 -0.21 -2.45 19.72
CA ASP A 303 0.88 -1.60 19.26
C ASP A 303 1.02 -1.59 17.74
N MET A 304 0.93 -2.76 17.08
CA MET A 304 1.00 -2.85 15.63
C MET A 304 -0.16 -2.12 14.95
N MET A 305 -1.37 -2.29 15.44
CA MET A 305 -2.57 -1.70 14.81
C MET A 305 -2.81 -0.24 15.22
N GLY A 306 -2.49 0.13 16.47
CA GLY A 306 -2.73 1.46 17.04
C GLY A 306 -1.56 2.41 16.81
N VAL A 307 -0.38 2.08 17.33
CA VAL A 307 0.80 2.95 17.26
C VAL A 307 1.41 2.98 15.85
N HIS A 308 1.53 1.81 15.22
CA HIS A 308 2.11 1.69 13.88
C HIS A 308 1.10 1.77 12.73
N ALA A 309 -0.19 1.96 13.05
CA ALA A 309 -1.29 2.11 12.10
C ALA A 309 -1.34 1.01 11.01
N LEU A 310 -0.91 -0.21 11.35
CA LEU A 310 -1.03 -1.36 10.46
C LEU A 310 -2.47 -1.84 10.44
N ASP A 311 -2.93 -2.25 9.27
CA ASP A 311 -4.17 -2.98 9.21
C ASP A 311 -3.97 -4.50 9.40
N ALA A 312 -5.07 -5.21 9.53
CA ALA A 312 -5.04 -6.64 9.78
C ALA A 312 -4.35 -7.45 8.67
N GLU A 313 -4.41 -6.99 7.41
CA GLU A 313 -3.74 -7.66 6.30
C GLU A 313 -2.21 -7.48 6.39
N ASP A 314 -1.76 -6.29 6.79
CA ASP A 314 -0.33 -6.02 7.01
C ASP A 314 0.20 -6.85 8.20
N VAL A 315 -0.59 -7.00 9.28
CA VAL A 315 -0.25 -7.85 10.43
C VAL A 315 -0.12 -9.31 10.01
N ILE A 316 -1.08 -9.86 9.27
CA ILE A 316 -1.04 -11.23 8.74
C ILE A 316 0.19 -11.43 7.84
N HIS A 317 0.49 -10.46 6.98
CA HIS A 317 1.67 -10.53 6.13
C HIS A 317 2.97 -10.58 6.95
N GLN A 318 3.08 -9.77 7.99
CA GLN A 318 4.26 -9.79 8.87
C GLN A 318 4.39 -11.09 9.67
N ILE A 319 3.27 -11.62 10.17
CA ILE A 319 3.25 -12.95 10.82
C ILE A 319 3.74 -14.01 9.84
N HIS A 320 3.25 -14.00 8.60
CA HIS A 320 3.67 -14.93 7.56
C HIS A 320 5.19 -14.85 7.29
N MET A 321 5.73 -13.63 7.17
CA MET A 321 7.16 -13.41 6.97
C MET A 321 8.01 -13.98 8.12
N GLU A 322 7.56 -13.84 9.37
CA GLU A 322 8.26 -14.41 10.53
C GLU A 322 8.16 -15.94 10.58
N LEU A 323 7.01 -16.52 10.25
CA LEU A 323 6.82 -17.98 10.23
C LEU A 323 7.61 -18.67 9.11
N THR A 324 7.74 -18.03 7.94
CA THR A 324 8.49 -18.56 6.79
C THR A 324 9.97 -18.23 6.84
N GLY A 325 10.35 -17.22 7.65
CA GLY A 325 11.74 -16.83 7.86
C GLY A 325 12.50 -17.84 8.76
N ASN A 326 13.85 -17.79 8.70
CA ASN A 326 14.70 -18.66 9.50
C ASN A 326 14.98 -18.17 10.93
N ARG A 327 14.33 -17.07 11.35
CA ARG A 327 14.59 -16.43 12.66
C ARG A 327 13.88 -17.11 13.82
N LEU A 328 12.70 -17.69 13.57
CA LEU A 328 11.98 -18.52 14.53
C LEU A 328 12.38 -19.98 14.32
N MET A 329 13.16 -20.52 15.25
CA MET A 329 13.57 -21.92 15.24
C MET A 329 12.40 -22.81 15.69
N LEU A 330 11.42 -23.01 14.80
CA LEU A 330 10.24 -23.83 15.07
C LEU A 330 10.38 -25.21 14.43
N PRO A 331 9.90 -26.30 15.10
CA PRO A 331 9.74 -27.60 14.47
C PRO A 331 8.87 -27.50 13.22
N ALA A 332 9.16 -28.31 12.19
CA ALA A 332 8.45 -28.23 10.91
C ALA A 332 6.95 -28.49 11.07
N GLU A 333 6.54 -29.41 11.92
CA GLU A 333 5.14 -29.74 12.21
C GLU A 333 4.42 -28.53 12.83
N LEU A 334 4.98 -27.93 13.87
CA LEU A 334 4.41 -26.74 14.52
C LEU A 334 4.31 -25.56 13.53
N ARG A 335 5.33 -25.36 12.70
CA ARG A 335 5.31 -24.31 11.67
C ARG A 335 4.15 -24.53 10.69
N ASN A 336 3.93 -25.76 10.23
CA ASN A 336 2.84 -26.11 9.32
C ASN A 336 1.46 -25.89 9.97
N GLU A 337 1.30 -26.28 11.24
CA GLU A 337 0.06 -26.01 11.99
C GLU A 337 -0.24 -24.51 12.06
N MET A 338 0.78 -23.70 12.40
CA MET A 338 0.62 -22.24 12.46
C MET A 338 0.31 -21.61 11.11
N LEU A 339 0.93 -22.07 10.01
CA LEU A 339 0.64 -21.61 8.66
C LEU A 339 -0.79 -21.97 8.23
N ASN A 340 -1.29 -23.16 8.60
CA ASN A 340 -2.66 -23.56 8.36
C ASN A 340 -3.64 -22.66 9.16
N ALA A 341 -3.37 -22.39 10.42
CA ALA A 341 -4.16 -21.48 11.24
C ALA A 341 -4.15 -20.04 10.68
N LEU A 342 -2.99 -19.58 10.20
CA LEU A 342 -2.85 -18.26 9.58
C LEU A 342 -3.64 -18.17 8.28
N SER A 343 -3.61 -19.20 7.45
CA SER A 343 -4.39 -19.27 6.21
C SER A 343 -5.89 -19.20 6.50
N ALA A 344 -6.37 -19.92 7.52
CA ALA A 344 -7.76 -19.85 7.95
C ALA A 344 -8.14 -18.44 8.45
N CYS A 345 -7.26 -17.78 9.20
CA CYS A 345 -7.42 -16.41 9.65
C CYS A 345 -7.51 -15.44 8.47
N ASP A 346 -6.63 -15.52 7.46
CA ASP A 346 -6.68 -14.67 6.25
C ASP A 346 -8.02 -14.81 5.52
N VAL A 347 -8.52 -16.03 5.37
CA VAL A 347 -9.84 -16.26 4.75
C VAL A 347 -10.98 -15.65 5.60
N ALA A 348 -10.90 -15.77 6.92
CA ALA A 348 -11.91 -15.24 7.84
C ALA A 348 -11.89 -13.70 7.86
N LEU A 349 -10.72 -13.06 7.74
CA LEU A 349 -10.59 -11.60 7.65
C LEU A 349 -11.37 -10.99 6.49
N ARG A 350 -11.52 -11.71 5.39
CA ARG A 350 -12.30 -11.24 4.22
C ARG A 350 -13.80 -11.13 4.48
N ARG A 351 -14.31 -11.81 5.50
CA ARG A 351 -15.75 -11.91 5.81
C ARG A 351 -16.13 -11.19 7.10
N THR A 352 -15.17 -10.78 7.90
CA THR A 352 -15.42 -10.19 9.23
C THR A 352 -15.55 -8.67 9.18
N ILE A 353 -16.37 -8.13 10.10
CA ILE A 353 -16.45 -6.70 10.38
C ILE A 353 -15.36 -6.28 11.39
N HIS A 354 -14.93 -7.22 12.25
CA HIS A 354 -13.97 -6.98 13.33
C HIS A 354 -12.70 -7.82 13.14
N PRO A 355 -11.72 -7.33 12.36
CA PRO A 355 -10.49 -8.08 12.06
C PRO A 355 -9.72 -8.52 13.30
N ARG A 356 -9.69 -7.69 14.35
CA ARG A 356 -8.99 -7.98 15.61
C ARG A 356 -9.41 -9.32 16.24
N ILE A 357 -10.71 -9.65 16.19
CA ILE A 357 -11.24 -10.91 16.74
C ILE A 357 -10.64 -12.12 16.02
N GLN A 358 -10.45 -12.04 14.71
CA GLN A 358 -9.89 -13.14 13.94
C GLN A 358 -8.41 -13.35 14.24
N ILE A 359 -7.65 -12.26 14.42
CA ILE A 359 -6.24 -12.36 14.81
C ILE A 359 -6.12 -12.88 16.25
N GLU A 360 -6.97 -12.43 17.17
CA GLU A 360 -7.04 -12.96 18.55
C GLU A 360 -7.32 -14.48 18.55
N HIS A 361 -8.28 -14.91 17.75
CA HIS A 361 -8.56 -16.35 17.58
C HIS A 361 -7.34 -17.12 17.06
N PHE A 362 -6.65 -16.58 16.05
CA PHE A 362 -5.39 -17.15 15.55
C PHE A 362 -4.33 -17.25 16.66
N LEU A 363 -4.15 -16.22 17.48
CA LEU A 363 -3.19 -16.24 18.58
C LEU A 363 -3.51 -17.29 19.66
N HIS A 364 -4.81 -17.52 19.91
CA HIS A 364 -5.24 -18.61 20.79
C HIS A 364 -4.99 -20.00 20.19
N GLN A 365 -5.12 -20.16 18.85
CA GLN A 365 -4.74 -21.41 18.19
C GLN A 365 -3.24 -21.66 18.30
N VAL A 366 -2.41 -20.62 18.07
CA VAL A 366 -0.94 -20.68 18.26
C VAL A 366 -0.59 -21.06 19.70
N SER A 367 -1.29 -20.52 20.68
CA SER A 367 -1.10 -20.87 22.10
C SER A 367 -1.41 -22.35 22.38
N ASN A 368 -2.47 -22.87 21.79
CA ASN A 368 -2.83 -24.28 21.94
C ASN A 368 -1.79 -25.20 21.29
N SER A 369 -1.34 -24.89 20.07
CA SER A 369 -0.25 -25.63 19.41
C SER A 369 1.05 -25.55 20.23
N GLY A 370 1.38 -24.38 20.79
CA GLY A 370 2.54 -24.24 21.68
C GLY A 370 2.46 -25.14 22.91
N ARG A 371 1.30 -25.30 23.52
CA ARG A 371 1.07 -26.23 24.66
C ARG A 371 1.26 -27.69 24.25
N GLN A 372 0.71 -28.09 23.09
CA GLN A 372 0.84 -29.45 22.57
C GLN A 372 2.29 -29.83 22.29
N HIS A 373 3.10 -28.88 21.86
CA HIS A 373 4.54 -29.06 21.60
C HIS A 373 5.45 -28.74 22.80
N GLY A 374 4.88 -28.53 24.00
CA GLY A 374 5.65 -28.33 25.23
C GLY A 374 6.38 -27.00 25.35
N LEU A 375 5.98 -25.98 24.57
CA LEU A 375 6.59 -24.66 24.58
C LEU A 375 5.94 -23.66 25.57
N SER A 376 4.78 -24.00 26.14
CA SER A 376 4.15 -23.19 27.19
C SER A 376 4.84 -23.41 28.52
N MET A 377 5.40 -22.36 29.11
CA MET A 377 5.79 -22.38 30.53
C MET A 377 4.51 -22.39 31.39
N HIS A 378 4.50 -23.31 32.39
CA HIS A 378 3.50 -23.30 33.46
C HIS A 378 3.60 -22.05 34.32
#